data_34d1e2b2ddb93a6c4c67a71e87e18415
#
_entry.id   34d1e2b2ddb93a6c4c67a71e87e18415
#
_cell.length_a   1.000
_cell.length_b   1.000
_cell.length_c   1.000
_cell.angle_alpha   90.00
_cell.angle_beta   90.00
_cell.angle_gamma   90.00
#
_symmetry.space_group_name_H-M   'P 1'
#
loop_
_entity.id
_entity.type
_entity.pdbx_description
1 polymer ?
#
loop_
_entity_poly.entity_id
_entity_poly.type
_entity_poly.pdbx_seq_one_letter_code
_entity_poly.pdbx_strand_id
1 'polypeptide(L)'
;LVCPCLDYPMVYKGHTELRFDEDEYGAGLKELVNVIHGEGAKAFMHLDYPREWVFEKPTEGAKQKGDVWVVPLSRAMSLEEADEIVAIMAAGARKAREIGYDGVEVQASYGGLIAEFLSPLLNKRADGMGGSTENRIRFLVQAVERVKERAGSDFPVMVKLVCDEFVSGGLEIDEAKSMAVLLEEAGADAIVANGGNKATKHRTIPTHESPPGPLADLAARIKSAVHIPVIAIGKINT
;
A
#
# COMPACT_ATOMS: atom_id res chain seq x y z
N LEU A 1 14.57 3.51 13.32
CA LEU A 1 14.20 3.88 11.95
C LEU A 1 13.00 4.82 12.03
N VAL A 2 13.22 6.11 11.96
CA VAL A 2 12.14 7.07 11.74
C VAL A 2 11.95 7.09 10.23
N CYS A 3 10.94 6.40 9.72
CA CYS A 3 10.45 6.62 8.38
C CYS A 3 9.48 7.81 8.45
N PRO A 4 9.84 9.01 8.02
CA PRO A 4 8.84 9.97 7.62
C PRO A 4 8.27 9.43 6.30
N CYS A 5 7.20 8.63 6.41
CA CYS A 5 6.35 8.36 5.27
C CYS A 5 5.74 9.71 4.89
N LEU A 6 6.27 10.33 3.87
CA LEU A 6 5.59 11.41 3.22
C LEU A 6 4.43 10.81 2.47
N ASP A 7 3.24 11.07 2.97
CA ASP A 7 2.04 10.84 2.21
C ASP A 7 2.18 11.67 0.92
N TYR A 8 2.55 11.04 -0.11
CA TYR A 8 2.20 10.94 -1.48
C TYR A 8 1.89 12.20 -2.31
N PRO A 9 2.60 12.41 -3.38
CA PRO A 9 2.16 13.30 -4.44
C PRO A 9 1.22 12.57 -5.41
N MET A 10 -0.07 12.76 -5.22
CA MET A 10 -1.08 12.35 -6.17
C MET A 10 -1.56 13.49 -7.04
N VAL A 11 -1.82 13.18 -8.30
CA VAL A 11 -2.51 14.06 -9.25
C VAL A 11 -3.96 14.25 -8.78
N TYR A 12 -4.17 15.12 -7.80
CA TYR A 12 -5.50 15.46 -7.31
C TYR A 12 -5.77 16.94 -7.58
N LYS A 13 -6.67 17.22 -8.52
CA LYS A 13 -7.19 18.58 -8.66
C LYS A 13 -7.97 18.95 -7.41
N GLY A 14 -7.37 19.73 -6.53
CA GLY A 14 -8.04 20.34 -5.38
C GLY A 14 -7.64 19.87 -3.99
N HIS A 15 -6.65 18.98 -3.84
CA HIS A 15 -6.12 18.56 -2.55
C HIS A 15 -4.73 19.13 -2.25
N THR A 16 -4.40 19.26 -0.97
CA THR A 16 -3.14 19.84 -0.45
C THR A 16 -2.00 18.83 -0.37
N GLU A 17 -2.12 17.69 -1.05
CA GLU A 17 -1.11 16.63 -1.05
C GLU A 17 0.06 16.97 -1.98
N LEU A 18 1.25 16.50 -1.65
CA LEU A 18 2.44 16.71 -2.45
C LEU A 18 2.30 16.00 -3.80
N ARG A 19 2.42 16.74 -4.88
CA ARG A 19 2.33 16.21 -6.24
C ARG A 19 3.72 15.78 -6.72
N PHE A 20 3.75 14.71 -7.51
CA PHE A 20 4.97 14.08 -7.99
C PHE A 20 5.11 14.12 -9.53
N ASP A 21 4.02 14.48 -10.19
CA ASP A 21 3.90 14.51 -11.65
C ASP A 21 4.46 15.78 -12.30
N GLU A 22 4.68 16.83 -11.52
CA GLU A 22 5.21 18.10 -12.03
C GLU A 22 6.64 18.34 -11.53
N ASP A 23 7.52 18.84 -12.40
CA ASP A 23 8.94 19.05 -12.10
C ASP A 23 9.16 20.13 -11.03
N GLU A 24 8.22 21.06 -10.86
CA GLU A 24 8.31 22.12 -9.86
C GLU A 24 8.36 21.60 -8.41
N TYR A 25 7.73 20.44 -8.13
CA TYR A 25 7.76 19.83 -6.78
C TYR A 25 9.05 19.04 -6.52
N GLY A 26 9.77 18.66 -7.57
CA GLY A 26 10.99 17.88 -7.45
C GLY A 26 12.07 18.57 -6.62
N ALA A 27 12.19 19.88 -6.73
CA ALA A 27 13.17 20.67 -5.96
C ALA A 27 12.86 20.66 -4.46
N GLY A 28 11.60 20.89 -4.07
CA GLY A 28 11.17 20.85 -2.67
C GLY A 28 11.29 19.46 -2.04
N LEU A 29 10.95 18.41 -2.79
CA LEU A 29 11.13 17.02 -2.34
C LEU A 29 12.61 16.68 -2.14
N LYS A 30 13.49 17.16 -3.02
CA LYS A 30 14.93 16.98 -2.87
C LYS A 30 15.48 17.69 -1.65
N GLU A 31 15.03 18.92 -1.40
CA GLU A 31 15.40 19.66 -0.19
C GLU A 31 14.97 18.90 1.08
N LEU A 32 13.73 18.37 1.11
CA LEU A 32 13.23 17.57 2.21
C LEU A 32 14.09 16.30 2.45
N VAL A 33 14.42 15.56 1.39
CA VAL A 33 15.29 14.39 1.48
C VAL A 33 16.67 14.78 2.04
N ASN A 34 17.24 15.91 1.58
CA ASN A 34 18.53 16.39 2.09
C ASN A 34 18.48 16.75 3.58
N VAL A 35 17.40 17.35 4.06
CA VAL A 35 17.20 17.65 5.48
C VAL A 35 17.14 16.36 6.30
N ILE A 36 16.36 15.36 5.84
CA ILE A 36 16.25 14.05 6.50
C ILE A 36 17.61 13.35 6.56
N HIS A 37 18.36 13.37 5.46
CA HIS A 37 19.70 12.78 5.41
C HIS A 37 20.70 13.53 6.29
N GLY A 38 20.57 14.87 6.37
CA GLY A 38 21.38 15.70 7.26
C GLY A 38 21.26 15.32 8.75
N GLU A 39 20.10 14.81 9.16
CA GLU A 39 19.87 14.28 10.50
C GLU A 39 20.23 12.77 10.61
N GLY A 40 20.86 12.18 9.62
CA GLY A 40 21.30 10.77 9.61
C GLY A 40 20.16 9.75 9.41
N ALA A 41 18.97 10.19 9.01
CA ALA A 41 17.83 9.31 8.78
C ALA A 41 17.71 8.92 7.29
N LYS A 42 16.92 7.87 7.00
CA LYS A 42 16.58 7.41 5.66
C LYS A 42 15.18 7.87 5.27
N ALA A 43 15.01 8.24 4.00
CA ALA A 43 13.75 8.72 3.44
C ALA A 43 13.18 7.70 2.45
N PHE A 44 11.93 7.27 2.68
CA PHE A 44 11.18 6.42 1.75
C PHE A 44 9.98 7.16 1.22
N MET A 45 9.74 7.06 -0.10
CA MET A 45 8.55 7.62 -0.72
C MET A 45 7.40 6.62 -0.61
N HIS A 46 6.28 7.07 -0.04
CA HIS A 46 5.06 6.26 0.01
C HIS A 46 4.31 6.36 -1.32
N LEU A 47 4.08 5.24 -1.99
CA LEU A 47 3.36 5.15 -3.26
C LEU A 47 1.96 4.59 -3.02
N ASP A 48 0.96 5.41 -3.22
CA ASP A 48 -0.46 5.04 -3.18
C ASP A 48 -1.14 5.45 -4.50
N TYR A 49 -2.24 4.87 -4.85
CA TYR A 49 -3.06 5.29 -5.98
C TYR A 49 -4.49 5.54 -5.50
N PRO A 50 -5.02 6.76 -5.66
CA PRO A 50 -6.32 7.07 -5.13
C PRO A 50 -7.42 6.29 -5.82
N ARG A 51 -8.27 5.72 -5.01
CA ARG A 51 -9.46 5.01 -5.48
C ARG A 51 -10.41 5.90 -6.30
N GLU A 52 -10.54 7.16 -5.90
CA GLU A 52 -11.49 8.11 -6.51
C GLU A 52 -11.15 8.43 -7.97
N TRP A 53 -9.93 8.14 -8.41
CA TRP A 53 -9.53 8.25 -9.81
C TRP A 53 -10.07 7.14 -10.69
N VAL A 54 -10.33 5.97 -10.12
CA VAL A 54 -10.91 4.83 -10.84
C VAL A 54 -12.42 4.95 -10.96
N PHE A 55 -13.05 5.78 -10.08
CA PHE A 55 -14.49 5.90 -9.97
C PHE A 55 -14.91 7.37 -9.91
N GLU A 56 -15.25 7.97 -11.05
CA GLU A 56 -15.71 9.37 -11.14
C GLU A 56 -17.00 9.69 -10.36
N LYS A 57 -17.75 8.69 -9.89
CA LYS A 57 -18.97 8.84 -9.04
C LYS A 57 -19.20 7.59 -8.20
N PRO A 58 -19.82 7.71 -7.02
CA PRO A 58 -20.44 6.57 -6.34
C PRO A 58 -21.42 5.92 -7.29
N THR A 59 -21.12 4.72 -7.73
CA THR A 59 -21.98 3.99 -8.67
C THR A 59 -23.26 3.54 -7.98
N GLU A 60 -24.33 3.35 -8.77
CA GLU A 60 -25.56 2.72 -8.30
C GLU A 60 -25.23 1.36 -7.68
N GLY A 61 -25.47 1.22 -6.39
CA GLY A 61 -25.10 0.02 -5.61
C GLY A 61 -24.17 0.29 -4.43
N ALA A 62 -23.58 1.47 -4.32
CA ALA A 62 -22.92 1.89 -3.10
C ALA A 62 -23.92 1.88 -1.94
N LYS A 63 -23.73 1.00 -0.96
CA LYS A 63 -24.59 0.91 0.23
C LYS A 63 -23.82 1.42 1.43
N GLN A 64 -24.42 2.36 2.15
CA GLN A 64 -23.93 2.76 3.45
C GLN A 64 -24.23 1.64 4.44
N LYS A 65 -23.19 1.08 5.06
CA LYS A 65 -23.32 0.12 6.16
C LYS A 65 -22.67 0.74 7.39
N GLY A 66 -23.49 1.39 8.21
CA GLY A 66 -23.01 2.27 9.27
C GLY A 66 -22.33 3.51 8.69
N ASP A 67 -21.17 3.92 9.23
CA ASP A 67 -20.39 5.07 8.76
C ASP A 67 -19.45 4.75 7.58
N VAL A 68 -19.58 3.56 7.00
CA VAL A 68 -18.70 3.08 5.93
C VAL A 68 -19.47 2.90 4.63
N TRP A 69 -19.00 3.57 3.59
CA TRP A 69 -19.44 3.32 2.23
C TRP A 69 -18.72 2.07 1.70
N VAL A 70 -19.45 0.96 1.63
CA VAL A 70 -19.01 -0.19 0.84
C VAL A 70 -19.38 0.12 -0.60
N VAL A 71 -18.42 0.64 -1.34
CA VAL A 71 -18.56 0.78 -2.79
C VAL A 71 -18.02 -0.54 -3.37
N PRO A 72 -18.88 -1.42 -3.92
CA PRO A 72 -18.37 -2.52 -4.70
C PRO A 72 -17.44 -1.97 -5.78
N LEU A 73 -16.46 -2.74 -6.24
CA LEU A 73 -15.75 -2.47 -7.50
C LEU A 73 -16.78 -2.57 -8.64
N SER A 74 -17.69 -1.62 -8.72
CA SER A 74 -18.91 -1.70 -9.52
C SER A 74 -18.67 -1.38 -10.99
N ARG A 75 -17.56 -0.74 -11.31
CA ARG A 75 -16.93 -0.85 -12.61
C ARG A 75 -15.66 -1.66 -12.42
N ALA A 76 -15.63 -2.86 -12.95
CA ALA A 76 -14.40 -3.62 -13.00
C ALA A 76 -13.36 -2.80 -13.75
N MET A 77 -12.27 -2.41 -13.07
CA MET A 77 -11.09 -1.89 -13.74
C MET A 77 -10.67 -2.89 -14.80
N SER A 78 -10.36 -2.45 -16.01
CA SER A 78 -9.83 -3.34 -17.03
C SER A 78 -8.42 -3.81 -16.66
N LEU A 79 -7.94 -4.85 -17.32
CA LEU A 79 -6.56 -5.31 -17.13
C LEU A 79 -5.55 -4.27 -17.64
N GLU A 80 -5.92 -3.56 -18.72
CA GLU A 80 -5.14 -2.46 -19.29
C GLU A 80 -5.03 -1.28 -18.30
N GLU A 81 -6.15 -0.88 -17.69
CA GLU A 81 -6.15 0.17 -16.66
C GLU A 81 -5.28 -0.22 -15.45
N ALA A 82 -5.29 -1.50 -15.05
CA ALA A 82 -4.42 -2.00 -13.98
C ALA A 82 -2.94 -1.92 -14.38
N ASP A 83 -2.58 -2.29 -15.60
CA ASP A 83 -1.20 -2.21 -16.10
C ASP A 83 -0.73 -0.75 -16.23
N GLU A 84 -1.61 0.17 -16.63
CA GLU A 84 -1.32 1.62 -16.64
C GLU A 84 -0.98 2.14 -15.24
N ILE A 85 -1.75 1.74 -14.21
CA ILE A 85 -1.47 2.15 -12.82
C ILE A 85 -0.14 1.58 -12.35
N VAL A 86 0.15 0.32 -12.64
CA VAL A 86 1.45 -0.31 -12.35
C VAL A 86 2.58 0.47 -13.02
N ALA A 87 2.41 0.90 -14.27
CA ALA A 87 3.40 1.69 -14.99
C ALA A 87 3.61 3.08 -14.36
N ILE A 88 2.53 3.73 -13.89
CA ILE A 88 2.60 5.02 -13.17
C ILE A 88 3.36 4.86 -11.84
N MET A 89 3.06 3.82 -11.06
CA MET A 89 3.76 3.54 -9.80
C MET A 89 5.25 3.29 -10.03
N ALA A 90 5.60 2.53 -11.06
CA ALA A 90 6.98 2.25 -11.42
C ALA A 90 7.74 3.52 -11.89
N ALA A 91 7.08 4.39 -12.64
CA ALA A 91 7.65 5.69 -13.03
C ALA A 91 7.85 6.60 -11.80
N GLY A 92 6.90 6.60 -10.87
CA GLY A 92 7.01 7.29 -9.59
C GLY A 92 8.21 6.81 -8.76
N ALA A 93 8.39 5.50 -8.65
CA ALA A 93 9.53 4.92 -7.94
C ALA A 93 10.90 5.32 -8.57
N ARG A 94 10.97 5.32 -9.90
CA ARG A 94 12.18 5.80 -10.60
C ARG A 94 12.45 7.26 -10.28
N LYS A 95 11.43 8.12 -10.34
CA LYS A 95 11.57 9.54 -10.01
C LYS A 95 11.96 9.75 -8.54
N ALA A 96 11.43 8.94 -7.60
CA ALA A 96 11.84 8.97 -6.19
C ALA A 96 13.34 8.69 -6.05
N ARG A 97 13.87 7.69 -6.74
CA ARG A 97 15.31 7.38 -6.78
C ARG A 97 16.12 8.57 -7.35
N GLU A 98 15.67 9.18 -8.43
CA GLU A 98 16.33 10.33 -9.06
C GLU A 98 16.38 11.57 -8.14
N ILE A 99 15.36 11.77 -7.31
CA ILE A 99 15.30 12.82 -6.29
C ILE A 99 16.28 12.55 -5.14
N GLY A 100 16.55 11.28 -4.82
CA GLY A 100 17.48 10.86 -3.77
C GLY A 100 16.84 10.11 -2.61
N TYR A 101 15.58 9.66 -2.74
CA TYR A 101 14.98 8.76 -1.75
C TYR A 101 15.75 7.45 -1.66
N ASP A 102 15.79 6.86 -0.47
CA ASP A 102 16.49 5.59 -0.19
C ASP A 102 15.66 4.35 -0.60
N GLY A 103 14.39 4.53 -0.92
CA GLY A 103 13.48 3.48 -1.36
C GLY A 103 12.05 3.98 -1.48
N VAL A 104 11.13 3.07 -1.76
CA VAL A 104 9.69 3.33 -1.81
C VAL A 104 8.91 2.36 -0.93
N GLU A 105 7.74 2.81 -0.46
CA GLU A 105 6.74 1.97 0.20
C GLU A 105 5.49 1.92 -0.68
N VAL A 106 5.09 0.73 -1.13
CA VAL A 106 3.86 0.51 -1.89
C VAL A 106 2.69 0.30 -0.93
N GLN A 107 1.64 1.12 -1.07
CA GLN A 107 0.46 1.06 -0.23
C GLN A 107 -0.48 -0.07 -0.63
N ALA A 108 -0.62 -1.08 0.22
CA ALA A 108 -1.54 -2.20 0.06
C ALA A 108 -2.38 -2.44 1.33
N SER A 109 -2.80 -1.34 1.97
CA SER A 109 -3.59 -1.38 3.21
C SER A 109 -4.60 -0.21 3.28
N TYR A 110 -5.23 0.03 4.42
CA TYR A 110 -6.21 1.10 4.69
C TYR A 110 -7.45 1.11 3.77
N GLY A 111 -7.71 0.05 3.01
CA GLY A 111 -8.80 0.03 2.03
C GLY A 111 -8.52 0.96 0.85
N GLY A 112 -7.25 1.20 0.51
CA GLY A 112 -6.81 1.78 -0.76
C GLY A 112 -7.03 0.83 -1.92
N LEU A 113 -6.75 1.29 -3.15
CA LEU A 113 -7.02 0.52 -4.37
C LEU A 113 -6.45 -0.89 -4.31
N ILE A 114 -5.15 -1.03 -4.00
CA ILE A 114 -4.49 -2.35 -3.97
C ILE A 114 -5.11 -3.23 -2.87
N ALA A 115 -5.36 -2.69 -1.68
CA ALA A 115 -5.98 -3.44 -0.59
C ALA A 115 -7.37 -3.99 -0.97
N GLU A 116 -8.11 -3.28 -1.83
CA GLU A 116 -9.39 -3.78 -2.33
C GLU A 116 -9.24 -4.97 -3.28
N PHE A 117 -8.17 -5.01 -4.09
CA PHE A 117 -7.85 -6.20 -4.89
C PHE A 117 -7.51 -7.41 -4.01
N LEU A 118 -6.82 -7.20 -2.90
CA LEU A 118 -6.43 -8.29 -1.98
C LEU A 118 -7.63 -8.88 -1.23
N SER A 119 -8.64 -8.06 -0.93
CA SER A 119 -9.78 -8.44 -0.08
C SER A 119 -10.74 -9.43 -0.76
N PRO A 120 -10.94 -10.63 -0.22
CA PRO A 120 -11.97 -11.54 -0.74
C PRO A 120 -13.39 -11.02 -0.50
N LEU A 121 -13.55 -10.11 0.47
CA LEU A 121 -14.84 -9.44 0.74
C LEU A 121 -15.21 -8.43 -0.35
N LEU A 122 -14.24 -7.67 -0.86
CA LEU A 122 -14.45 -6.57 -1.80
C LEU A 122 -14.19 -6.98 -3.25
N ASN A 123 -13.16 -7.77 -3.50
CA ASN A 123 -12.82 -8.24 -4.83
C ASN A 123 -13.69 -9.43 -5.25
N LYS A 124 -14.73 -9.14 -6.04
CA LYS A 124 -15.65 -10.14 -6.60
C LYS A 124 -15.40 -10.39 -8.09
N ARG A 125 -14.19 -10.09 -8.57
CA ARG A 125 -13.80 -10.34 -9.97
C ARG A 125 -13.75 -11.84 -10.26
N ALA A 126 -14.13 -12.18 -11.50
CA ALA A 126 -14.06 -13.56 -12.01
C ALA A 126 -12.93 -13.75 -13.04
N ASP A 127 -12.09 -12.73 -13.21
CA ASP A 127 -10.92 -12.77 -14.10
C ASP A 127 -9.62 -13.09 -13.37
N GLY A 128 -8.48 -12.97 -14.05
CA GLY A 128 -7.15 -13.28 -13.52
C GLY A 128 -6.67 -12.38 -12.36
N MET A 129 -7.47 -11.41 -11.90
CA MET A 129 -7.19 -10.55 -10.75
C MET A 129 -8.21 -10.75 -9.61
N GLY A 130 -8.99 -11.84 -9.62
CA GLY A 130 -9.97 -12.14 -8.58
C GLY A 130 -10.10 -13.63 -8.29
N GLY A 131 -10.91 -13.98 -7.29
CA GLY A 131 -11.12 -15.36 -6.86
C GLY A 131 -10.03 -15.86 -5.91
N SER A 132 -9.02 -16.60 -6.42
CA SER A 132 -7.95 -17.15 -5.57
C SER A 132 -7.01 -16.07 -5.01
N THR A 133 -6.26 -16.43 -3.96
CA THR A 133 -5.24 -15.57 -3.35
C THR A 133 -4.20 -15.13 -4.36
N GLU A 134 -3.72 -16.04 -5.21
CA GLU A 134 -2.71 -15.78 -6.25
C GLU A 134 -3.23 -14.78 -7.30
N ASN A 135 -4.52 -14.84 -7.62
CA ASN A 135 -5.12 -13.89 -8.54
C ASN A 135 -5.32 -12.51 -7.88
N ARG A 136 -5.81 -12.48 -6.64
CA ARG A 136 -6.04 -11.21 -5.93
C ARG A 136 -4.77 -10.44 -5.66
N ILE A 137 -3.63 -11.12 -5.42
CA ILE A 137 -2.35 -10.46 -5.20
C ILE A 137 -1.63 -10.07 -6.51
N ARG A 138 -2.03 -10.59 -7.64
CA ARG A 138 -1.35 -10.41 -8.93
C ARG A 138 -1.05 -8.94 -9.25
N PHE A 139 -2.00 -8.05 -9.01
CA PHE A 139 -1.81 -6.62 -9.23
C PHE A 139 -0.65 -6.05 -8.40
N LEU A 140 -0.56 -6.43 -7.12
CA LEU A 140 0.52 -5.97 -6.22
C LEU A 140 1.87 -6.59 -6.58
N VAL A 141 1.91 -7.87 -6.94
CA VAL A 141 3.12 -8.56 -7.44
C VAL A 141 3.66 -7.84 -8.67
N GLN A 142 2.81 -7.58 -9.67
CA GLN A 142 3.19 -6.84 -10.88
C GLN A 142 3.70 -5.42 -10.55
N ALA A 143 3.10 -4.75 -9.56
CA ALA A 143 3.58 -3.43 -9.13
C ALA A 143 5.00 -3.51 -8.53
N VAL A 144 5.28 -4.48 -7.65
CA VAL A 144 6.61 -4.68 -7.07
C VAL A 144 7.65 -5.00 -8.15
N GLU A 145 7.37 -5.98 -9.01
CA GLU A 145 8.26 -6.38 -10.11
C GLU A 145 8.59 -5.21 -11.03
N ARG A 146 7.55 -4.44 -11.47
CA ARG A 146 7.74 -3.31 -12.36
C ARG A 146 8.47 -2.15 -11.70
N VAL A 147 8.27 -1.93 -10.39
CA VAL A 147 9.03 -0.95 -9.60
C VAL A 147 10.50 -1.35 -9.57
N LYS A 148 10.82 -2.61 -9.27
CA LYS A 148 12.21 -3.12 -9.29
C LYS A 148 12.85 -3.00 -10.68
N GLU A 149 12.13 -3.32 -11.72
CA GLU A 149 12.61 -3.18 -13.10
C GLU A 149 12.95 -1.72 -13.46
N ARG A 150 12.10 -0.77 -13.08
CA ARG A 150 12.22 0.64 -13.48
C ARG A 150 13.09 1.49 -12.59
N ALA A 151 13.04 1.26 -11.27
CA ALA A 151 13.84 1.99 -10.31
C ALA A 151 15.23 1.34 -10.07
N GLY A 152 15.40 0.09 -10.45
CA GLY A 152 16.62 -0.71 -10.27
C GLY A 152 16.44 -1.79 -9.20
N SER A 153 17.04 -2.96 -9.42
CA SER A 153 16.93 -4.12 -8.53
C SER A 153 17.54 -3.89 -7.13
N ASP A 154 18.47 -2.94 -7.03
CA ASP A 154 19.10 -2.49 -5.80
C ASP A 154 18.32 -1.40 -5.05
N PHE A 155 17.24 -0.85 -5.64
CA PHE A 155 16.42 0.16 -5.00
C PHE A 155 15.39 -0.48 -4.07
N PRO A 156 15.41 -0.20 -2.74
CA PRO A 156 14.56 -0.85 -1.78
C PRO A 156 13.06 -0.60 -2.01
N VAL A 157 12.29 -1.68 -1.97
CA VAL A 157 10.82 -1.65 -2.09
C VAL A 157 10.20 -2.28 -0.84
N MET A 158 9.55 -1.48 -0.02
CA MET A 158 8.72 -1.96 1.07
C MET A 158 7.26 -2.09 0.61
N VAL A 159 6.54 -3.04 1.16
CA VAL A 159 5.09 -3.19 0.94
C VAL A 159 4.35 -3.05 2.25
N LYS A 160 3.46 -2.06 2.35
CA LYS A 160 2.56 -1.92 3.49
C LYS A 160 1.32 -2.77 3.26
N LEU A 161 1.36 -3.99 3.79
CA LEU A 161 0.39 -5.04 3.53
C LEU A 161 -0.70 -5.06 4.60
N VAL A 162 -1.97 -5.14 4.17
CA VAL A 162 -3.06 -5.53 5.08
C VAL A 162 -2.92 -7.01 5.39
N CYS A 163 -2.75 -7.36 6.68
CA CYS A 163 -2.50 -8.74 7.12
C CYS A 163 -3.74 -9.41 7.69
N ASP A 164 -4.73 -8.63 8.11
CA ASP A 164 -6.03 -9.09 8.58
C ASP A 164 -7.02 -7.93 8.49
N GLU A 165 -8.18 -8.13 7.89
CA GLU A 165 -9.21 -7.10 7.81
C GLU A 165 -10.10 -7.03 9.05
N PHE A 166 -10.01 -8.02 9.95
CA PHE A 166 -10.83 -8.16 11.17
C PHE A 166 -12.33 -8.11 10.92
N VAL A 167 -12.76 -8.66 9.80
CA VAL A 167 -14.17 -8.73 9.40
C VAL A 167 -14.46 -10.08 8.74
N SER A 168 -15.62 -10.65 9.05
CA SER A 168 -16.02 -11.94 8.48
C SER A 168 -16.07 -11.91 6.95
N GLY A 169 -15.39 -12.88 6.33
CA GLY A 169 -15.25 -12.97 4.87
C GLY A 169 -14.25 -11.99 4.27
N GLY A 170 -13.51 -11.25 5.10
CA GLY A 170 -12.38 -10.44 4.70
C GLY A 170 -11.08 -11.25 4.62
N LEU A 171 -9.98 -10.57 4.32
CA LEU A 171 -8.65 -11.15 4.32
C LEU A 171 -8.24 -11.54 5.76
N GLU A 172 -7.75 -12.76 5.92
CA GLU A 172 -7.24 -13.30 7.17
C GLU A 172 -5.72 -13.50 7.11
N ILE A 173 -5.09 -13.53 8.28
CA ILE A 173 -3.63 -13.56 8.43
C ILE A 173 -2.95 -14.75 7.73
N ASP A 174 -3.55 -15.94 7.68
CA ASP A 174 -2.93 -17.10 7.04
C ASP A 174 -2.88 -16.93 5.52
N GLU A 175 -3.85 -16.27 4.94
CA GLU A 175 -3.84 -15.87 3.53
C GLU A 175 -2.81 -14.75 3.29
N ALA A 176 -2.73 -13.76 4.17
CA ALA A 176 -1.73 -12.70 4.11
C ALA A 176 -0.28 -13.23 4.21
N LYS A 177 -0.03 -14.31 4.96
CA LYS A 177 1.27 -15.00 4.98
C LYS A 177 1.63 -15.55 3.61
N SER A 178 0.68 -16.18 2.92
CA SER A 178 0.91 -16.67 1.55
C SER A 178 1.19 -15.52 0.59
N MET A 179 0.48 -14.40 0.74
CA MET A 179 0.74 -13.18 -0.03
C MET A 179 2.13 -12.60 0.25
N ALA A 180 2.58 -12.60 1.51
CA ALA A 180 3.89 -12.09 1.89
C ALA A 180 5.04 -12.90 1.24
N VAL A 181 4.88 -14.23 1.12
CA VAL A 181 5.85 -15.09 0.41
C VAL A 181 5.93 -14.70 -1.07
N LEU A 182 4.78 -14.54 -1.74
CA LEU A 182 4.74 -14.13 -3.15
C LEU A 182 5.36 -12.73 -3.37
N LEU A 183 5.23 -11.83 -2.40
CA LEU A 183 5.86 -10.50 -2.46
C LEU A 183 7.38 -10.58 -2.26
N GLU A 184 7.87 -11.44 -1.37
CA GLU A 184 9.31 -11.70 -1.22
C GLU A 184 9.89 -12.27 -2.52
N GLU A 185 9.20 -13.23 -3.15
CA GLU A 185 9.58 -13.80 -4.45
C GLU A 185 9.58 -12.76 -5.57
N ALA A 186 8.65 -11.80 -5.55
CA ALA A 186 8.57 -10.68 -6.49
C ALA A 186 9.66 -9.62 -6.28
N GLY A 187 10.45 -9.73 -5.21
CA GLY A 187 11.57 -8.84 -4.91
C GLY A 187 11.24 -7.71 -3.93
N ALA A 188 10.18 -7.80 -3.13
CA ALA A 188 9.99 -6.89 -2.01
C ALA A 188 11.13 -7.06 -0.98
N ASP A 189 11.66 -5.95 -0.47
CA ASP A 189 12.76 -5.94 0.49
C ASP A 189 12.29 -5.92 1.95
N ALA A 190 11.05 -5.50 2.20
CA ALA A 190 10.44 -5.53 3.54
C ALA A 190 8.91 -5.50 3.46
N ILE A 191 8.26 -6.02 4.50
CA ILE A 191 6.81 -5.91 4.70
C ILE A 191 6.53 -5.02 5.90
N VAL A 192 5.68 -4.02 5.74
CA VAL A 192 5.10 -3.25 6.85
C VAL A 192 3.74 -3.88 7.18
N ALA A 193 3.67 -4.60 8.28
CA ALA A 193 2.48 -5.34 8.66
C ALA A 193 1.40 -4.42 9.24
N ASN A 194 0.28 -4.31 8.56
CA ASN A 194 -0.86 -3.52 8.99
C ASN A 194 -2.12 -4.39 9.11
N GLY A 195 -3.19 -3.85 9.69
CA GLY A 195 -4.45 -4.56 9.83
C GLY A 195 -5.66 -3.62 9.75
N GLY A 196 -6.81 -4.21 9.48
CA GLY A 196 -8.07 -3.50 9.33
C GLY A 196 -8.32 -2.95 7.93
N ASN A 197 -9.54 -2.51 7.73
CA ASN A 197 -10.01 -1.85 6.52
C ASN A 197 -10.91 -0.65 6.88
N LYS A 198 -11.63 -0.08 5.92
CA LYS A 198 -12.54 1.06 6.17
C LYS A 198 -13.64 0.74 7.20
N ALA A 199 -14.12 -0.51 7.26
CA ALA A 199 -15.14 -0.95 8.22
C ALA A 199 -14.56 -1.16 9.63
N THR A 200 -13.27 -1.46 9.72
CA THR A 200 -12.54 -1.73 10.97
C THR A 200 -11.46 -0.69 11.25
N LYS A 201 -11.73 0.58 10.90
CA LYS A 201 -10.78 1.70 10.98
C LYS A 201 -10.10 1.83 12.36
N HIS A 202 -10.82 1.54 13.46
CA HIS A 202 -10.28 1.54 14.81
C HIS A 202 -9.18 0.49 15.05
N ARG A 203 -9.12 -0.56 14.21
CA ARG A 203 -8.03 -1.54 14.21
C ARG A 203 -6.84 -1.06 13.39
N THR A 204 -7.12 -0.33 12.30
CA THR A 204 -6.08 0.19 11.40
C THR A 204 -5.27 1.33 12.04
N ILE A 205 -5.96 2.23 12.76
CA ILE A 205 -5.36 3.38 13.44
C ILE A 205 -5.66 3.25 14.94
N PRO A 206 -4.72 2.68 15.72
CA PRO A 206 -4.91 2.52 17.16
C PRO A 206 -5.11 3.87 17.85
N THR A 207 -6.15 3.95 18.66
CA THR A 207 -6.47 5.12 19.50
C THR A 207 -5.64 5.11 20.79
N HIS A 208 -5.77 6.18 21.59
CA HIS A 208 -5.09 6.21 22.90
C HIS A 208 -5.59 5.09 23.84
N GLU A 209 -6.83 4.63 23.68
CA GLU A 209 -7.44 3.53 24.45
C GLU A 209 -6.96 2.15 24.03
N SER A 210 -6.40 2.02 22.82
CA SER A 210 -5.85 0.74 22.35
C SER A 210 -4.64 0.33 23.19
N PRO A 211 -4.44 -0.98 23.45
CA PRO A 211 -3.21 -1.43 24.12
C PRO A 211 -1.97 -1.10 23.27
N PRO A 212 -0.77 -1.03 23.88
CA PRO A 212 0.47 -0.90 23.13
C PRO A 212 0.64 -2.06 22.13
N GLY A 213 1.12 -1.73 20.93
CA GLY A 213 1.45 -2.70 19.88
C GLY A 213 0.31 -3.62 19.42
N PRO A 214 -0.94 -3.14 19.18
CA PRO A 214 -2.08 -4.00 18.92
C PRO A 214 -1.97 -4.80 17.61
N LEU A 215 -1.04 -4.44 16.73
CA LEU A 215 -0.77 -5.15 15.47
C LEU A 215 0.55 -5.93 15.49
N ALA A 216 1.27 -5.97 16.61
CA ALA A 216 2.57 -6.62 16.71
C ALA A 216 2.50 -8.14 16.43
N ASP A 217 1.39 -8.80 16.83
CA ASP A 217 1.16 -10.22 16.55
C ASP A 217 1.08 -10.50 15.03
N LEU A 218 0.44 -9.62 14.26
CA LEU A 218 0.39 -9.73 12.80
C LEU A 218 1.82 -9.70 12.22
N ALA A 219 2.65 -8.75 12.68
CA ALA A 219 4.03 -8.66 12.21
C ALA A 219 4.85 -9.92 12.57
N ALA A 220 4.67 -10.49 13.76
CA ALA A 220 5.34 -11.72 14.16
C ALA A 220 4.89 -12.92 13.29
N ARG A 221 3.60 -13.02 13.00
CA ARG A 221 3.05 -14.09 12.14
C ARG A 221 3.51 -13.95 10.68
N ILE A 222 3.55 -12.74 10.12
CA ILE A 222 4.14 -12.51 8.79
C ILE A 222 5.62 -12.87 8.81
N LYS A 223 6.39 -12.42 9.82
CA LYS A 223 7.82 -12.73 9.92
C LYS A 223 8.10 -14.23 9.99
N SER A 224 7.20 -15.03 10.53
CA SER A 224 7.37 -16.49 10.55
C SER A 224 7.26 -17.14 9.15
N ALA A 225 6.78 -16.43 8.14
CA ALA A 225 6.58 -16.93 6.78
C ALA A 225 7.62 -16.42 5.78
N VAL A 226 8.33 -15.32 6.07
CA VAL A 226 9.28 -14.66 5.15
C VAL A 226 10.65 -14.46 5.77
N HIS A 227 11.69 -14.35 4.92
CA HIS A 227 13.08 -14.09 5.33
C HIS A 227 13.38 -12.60 5.40
N ILE A 228 12.72 -11.78 4.58
CA ILE A 228 12.87 -10.31 4.56
C ILE A 228 12.44 -9.67 5.88
N PRO A 229 12.92 -8.46 6.18
CA PRO A 229 12.47 -7.67 7.33
C PRO A 229 10.97 -7.48 7.37
N VAL A 230 10.39 -7.54 8.58
CA VAL A 230 8.99 -7.18 8.82
C VAL A 230 8.94 -6.07 9.84
N ILE A 231 8.24 -5.00 9.50
CA ILE A 231 8.10 -3.80 10.31
C ILE A 231 6.75 -3.83 11.02
N ALA A 232 6.77 -3.87 12.34
CA ALA A 232 5.58 -3.70 13.17
C ALA A 232 5.23 -2.22 13.29
N ILE A 233 3.95 -1.89 13.16
CA ILE A 233 3.44 -0.53 13.30
C ILE A 233 2.26 -0.46 14.27
N GLY A 234 1.85 0.74 14.63
CA GLY A 234 0.68 0.99 15.46
C GLY A 234 0.99 0.99 16.96
N LYS A 235 1.10 2.19 17.54
CA LYS A 235 1.26 2.43 18.99
C LYS A 235 2.37 1.56 19.64
N ILE A 236 3.52 1.48 18.97
CA ILE A 236 4.71 0.83 19.52
C ILE A 236 5.32 1.83 20.51
N ASN A 237 5.16 1.56 21.79
CA ASN A 237 5.73 2.34 22.89
C ASN A 237 6.83 1.50 23.53
N THR A 238 7.98 2.10 23.74
CA THR A 238 9.08 1.55 24.54
C THR A 238 8.86 1.78 26.03
#